data_2146dc2936a67639c336d3716a8af06e
#
_entry.id   2146dc2936a67639c336d3716a8af06e
#
_cell.length_a   1.000
_cell.length_b   1.000
_cell.length_c   1.000
_cell.angle_alpha   90.00
_cell.angle_beta   90.00
_cell.angle_gamma   90.00
#
_symmetry.space_group_name_H-M   'P 1'
#
loop_
_entity.id
_entity.type
_entity.pdbx_description
1 polymer ?
#
loop_
_entity_poly.entity_id
_entity_poly.type
_entity_poly.pdbx_seq_one_letter_code
_entity_poly.pdbx_strand_id
1 'polypeptide(L)'
;MTITWDEYLTVPNAESKYLECAAVCRSTFAQQRQNIARLVESRRPKSVVCLGAGVLNDIPYPELVRISAKVHLVDWLRNSCETGVALSLIHEDENCNPTCVDCDPQIGSPQEYCENFSGFVGAENAPTGVCSRFEPTDSQPVSCREFVQGKFPLIFCEDVSGGYSGRFAKRWSRELQKVSSWKQVFARGDKLARRVESSQQQLSIPSHAADLVTSSMVVTQFDHEPYGFFFAQSAEKLGPIDQAEAKQLQPAAQAVQDMLFSGQLRGHFAEIARILAPEGVCYLSFEMFHQVPNSSRLHLVQGVPEILTMAGEHFYFDENLLPGEEWMKPFRNRGEPSLVASLLLHPKGDGIPAGR
;
A
#
# COMPACT_ATOMS: atom_id res chain seq x y z
N MET A 1 -26.51 -13.62 1.77
CA MET A 1 -26.43 -12.13 1.94
C MET A 1 -25.19 -11.71 1.18
N THR A 2 -25.31 -10.95 0.11
CA THR A 2 -24.17 -10.62 -0.76
C THR A 2 -23.31 -9.59 -0.05
N ILE A 3 -22.06 -9.93 0.26
CA ILE A 3 -21.08 -9.04 0.89
C ILE A 3 -20.85 -7.80 0.01
N THR A 4 -20.91 -6.60 0.57
CA THR A 4 -20.57 -5.36 -0.14
C THR A 4 -19.04 -5.20 -0.26
N TRP A 5 -18.59 -4.27 -1.12
CA TRP A 5 -17.15 -3.97 -1.25
C TRP A 5 -16.54 -3.48 0.06
N ASP A 6 -17.23 -2.59 0.75
CA ASP A 6 -16.75 -2.03 2.02
C ASP A 6 -16.70 -3.11 3.12
N GLU A 7 -17.71 -3.98 3.20
CA GLU A 7 -17.69 -5.14 4.10
C GLU A 7 -16.56 -6.12 3.76
N TYR A 8 -16.27 -6.35 2.48
CA TYR A 8 -15.18 -7.22 2.05
C TYR A 8 -13.82 -6.71 2.51
N LEU A 9 -13.59 -5.41 2.39
CA LEU A 9 -12.33 -4.77 2.83
C LEU A 9 -12.18 -4.75 4.36
N THR A 10 -13.28 -4.72 5.10
CA THR A 10 -13.29 -4.64 6.58
C THR A 10 -13.36 -6.01 7.26
N VAL A 11 -13.23 -7.12 6.53
CA VAL A 11 -13.23 -8.46 7.13
C VAL A 11 -12.07 -8.58 8.14
N PRO A 12 -12.33 -9.01 9.41
CA PRO A 12 -11.36 -9.01 10.51
C PRO A 12 -10.02 -9.69 10.23
N ASN A 13 -9.99 -10.63 9.27
CA ASN A 13 -8.77 -11.33 8.87
C ASN A 13 -7.77 -10.46 8.09
N ALA A 14 -8.21 -9.36 7.48
CA ALA A 14 -7.29 -8.44 6.81
C ALA A 14 -6.48 -7.66 7.85
N GLU A 15 -7.13 -7.15 8.87
CA GLU A 15 -6.52 -6.35 9.93
C GLU A 15 -5.51 -7.15 10.77
N SER A 16 -5.86 -8.37 11.20
CA SER A 16 -4.94 -9.26 11.91
C SER A 16 -3.74 -9.68 11.06
N LYS A 17 -3.93 -9.87 9.75
CA LYS A 17 -2.86 -10.14 8.82
C LYS A 17 -1.87 -8.99 8.71
N TYR A 18 -2.35 -7.75 8.68
CA TYR A 18 -1.50 -6.57 8.61
C TYR A 18 -0.73 -6.34 9.92
N LEU A 19 -1.36 -6.56 11.08
CA LEU A 19 -0.70 -6.44 12.39
C LEU A 19 0.37 -7.51 12.61
N GLU A 20 0.08 -8.77 12.26
CA GLU A 20 1.09 -9.83 12.27
C GLU A 20 2.25 -9.53 11.29
N CYS A 21 1.95 -8.85 10.19
CA CYS A 21 2.94 -8.42 9.22
C CYS A 21 3.81 -7.29 9.76
N ALA A 22 3.27 -6.36 10.53
CA ALA A 22 4.00 -5.17 10.99
C ALA A 22 5.27 -5.55 11.77
N ALA A 23 5.15 -6.46 12.73
CA ALA A 23 6.28 -6.87 13.56
C ALA A 23 7.37 -7.65 12.77
N VAL A 24 6.93 -8.52 11.82
CA VAL A 24 7.84 -9.40 11.07
C VAL A 24 8.44 -8.71 9.85
N CYS A 25 7.71 -7.78 9.23
CA CYS A 25 8.09 -7.19 7.94
C CYS A 25 8.93 -5.92 8.05
N ARG A 26 9.01 -5.29 9.22
CA ARG A 26 9.75 -4.02 9.36
C ARG A 26 11.23 -4.16 8.93
N SER A 27 11.89 -5.27 9.29
CA SER A 27 13.26 -5.54 8.85
C SER A 27 13.33 -5.82 7.34
N THR A 28 12.31 -6.43 6.77
CA THR A 28 12.22 -6.77 5.35
C THR A 28 12.24 -5.52 4.46
N PHE A 29 11.59 -4.45 4.90
CA PHE A 29 11.47 -3.20 4.13
C PHE A 29 12.48 -2.11 4.58
N ALA A 30 13.54 -2.48 5.30
CA ALA A 30 14.52 -1.52 5.82
C ALA A 30 15.15 -0.66 4.72
N GLN A 31 15.45 -1.25 3.55
CA GLN A 31 16.07 -0.54 2.43
C GLN A 31 15.12 0.50 1.83
N GLN A 32 13.84 0.18 1.66
CA GLN A 32 12.84 1.11 1.16
C GLN A 32 12.70 2.31 2.11
N ARG A 33 12.64 2.06 3.42
CA ARG A 33 12.64 3.15 4.42
C ARG A 33 13.87 4.02 4.33
N GLN A 34 15.06 3.42 4.22
CA GLN A 34 16.31 4.19 4.09
C GLN A 34 16.34 5.03 2.81
N ASN A 35 15.88 4.50 1.69
CA ASN A 35 15.81 5.23 0.44
C ASN A 35 14.89 6.43 0.54
N ILE A 36 13.69 6.23 1.10
CA ILE A 36 12.73 7.32 1.32
C ILE A 36 13.29 8.34 2.33
N ALA A 37 13.90 7.90 3.43
CA ALA A 37 14.50 8.79 4.41
C ALA A 37 15.59 9.67 3.80
N ARG A 38 16.53 9.09 3.04
CA ARG A 38 17.58 9.84 2.31
C ARG A 38 17.00 10.85 1.32
N LEU A 39 15.95 10.45 0.61
CA LEU A 39 15.24 11.31 -0.33
C LEU A 39 14.61 12.51 0.39
N VAL A 40 13.95 12.27 1.51
CA VAL A 40 13.35 13.31 2.35
C VAL A 40 14.42 14.25 2.92
N GLU A 41 15.53 13.74 3.41
CA GLU A 41 16.64 14.54 3.92
C GLU A 41 17.30 15.41 2.85
N SER A 42 17.50 14.88 1.66
CA SER A 42 18.14 15.59 0.55
C SER A 42 17.23 16.63 -0.09
N ARG A 43 15.95 16.34 -0.28
CA ARG A 43 14.99 17.21 -0.97
C ARG A 43 14.21 18.13 -0.05
N ARG A 44 14.09 17.77 1.23
CA ARG A 44 13.33 18.52 2.25
C ARG A 44 11.91 18.90 1.80
N PRO A 45 11.09 17.94 1.35
CA PRO A 45 9.76 18.19 0.83
C PRO A 45 8.89 18.81 1.92
N LYS A 46 8.09 19.82 1.56
CA LYS A 46 7.12 20.43 2.47
C LYS A 46 5.86 19.58 2.63
N SER A 47 5.49 18.88 1.57
CA SER A 47 4.31 18.02 1.53
C SER A 47 4.66 16.65 0.97
N VAL A 48 4.33 15.61 1.73
CA VAL A 48 4.55 14.20 1.35
C VAL A 48 3.21 13.48 1.33
N VAL A 49 3.01 12.66 0.30
CA VAL A 49 1.85 11.76 0.17
C VAL A 49 2.35 10.33 0.07
N CYS A 50 1.91 9.47 0.99
CA CYS A 50 2.23 8.05 0.99
C CYS A 50 0.99 7.27 0.54
N LEU A 51 1.04 6.69 -0.66
CA LEU A 51 -0.04 5.89 -1.24
C LEU A 51 0.14 4.42 -0.87
N GLY A 52 -0.94 3.78 -0.38
CA GLY A 52 -0.89 2.41 0.12
C GLY A 52 -0.07 2.31 1.41
N ALA A 53 -0.22 3.29 2.30
CA ALA A 53 0.61 3.45 3.48
C ALA A 53 0.58 2.24 4.44
N GLY A 54 -0.54 1.50 4.49
CA GLY A 54 -0.69 0.31 5.32
C GLY A 54 -0.26 0.55 6.76
N VAL A 55 0.51 -0.38 7.31
CA VAL A 55 1.10 -0.29 8.66
C VAL A 55 2.50 0.36 8.66
N LEU A 56 2.84 1.11 7.63
CA LEU A 56 4.08 1.88 7.49
C LEU A 56 5.37 1.04 7.57
N ASN A 57 5.33 -0.20 7.12
CA ASN A 57 6.50 -1.08 7.16
C ASN A 57 7.68 -0.57 6.34
N ASP A 58 7.40 0.11 5.24
CA ASP A 58 8.32 0.65 4.25
C ASP A 58 8.41 2.19 4.27
N ILE A 59 7.64 2.85 5.15
CA ILE A 59 7.57 4.30 5.28
C ILE A 59 8.33 4.76 6.54
N PRO A 60 9.33 5.65 6.42
CA PRO A 60 10.06 6.21 7.54
C PRO A 60 9.29 7.40 8.15
N TYR A 61 8.19 7.09 8.83
CA TYR A 61 7.26 8.11 9.32
C TYR A 61 7.90 9.19 10.20
N PRO A 62 8.79 8.86 11.18
CA PRO A 62 9.44 9.89 12.01
C PRO A 62 10.26 10.88 11.22
N GLU A 63 11.01 10.43 10.22
CA GLU A 63 11.80 11.31 9.36
C GLU A 63 10.88 12.21 8.53
N LEU A 64 9.75 11.66 8.04
CA LEU A 64 8.77 12.45 7.30
C LEU A 64 8.23 13.60 8.13
N VAL A 65 7.75 13.33 9.36
CA VAL A 65 7.15 14.37 10.20
C VAL A 65 8.16 15.33 10.82
N ARG A 66 9.43 14.92 10.94
CA ARG A 66 10.52 15.80 11.38
C ARG A 66 10.86 16.86 10.34
N ILE A 67 10.79 16.52 9.06
CA ILE A 67 11.26 17.36 7.95
C ILE A 67 10.11 18.06 7.24
N SER A 68 9.01 17.37 7.02
CA SER A 68 7.89 17.83 6.20
C SER A 68 6.82 18.52 7.03
N ALA A 69 6.25 19.60 6.49
CA ALA A 69 5.16 20.32 7.15
C ALA A 69 3.83 19.57 7.08
N LYS A 70 3.65 18.75 6.05
CA LYS A 70 2.43 17.96 5.83
C LYS A 70 2.79 16.55 5.41
N VAL A 71 2.22 15.56 6.08
CA VAL A 71 2.31 14.14 5.72
C VAL A 71 0.90 13.60 5.56
N HIS A 72 0.62 13.05 4.39
CA HIS A 72 -0.66 12.48 4.02
C HIS A 72 -0.48 10.97 3.85
N LEU A 73 -1.22 10.17 4.59
CA LEU A 73 -1.27 8.71 4.45
C LEU A 73 -2.57 8.35 3.75
N VAL A 74 -2.47 7.61 2.66
CA VAL A 74 -3.63 7.18 1.87
C VAL A 74 -3.66 5.67 1.84
N ASP A 75 -4.71 5.08 2.35
CA ASP A 75 -4.95 3.63 2.36
C ASP A 75 -6.44 3.34 2.48
N TRP A 76 -6.84 2.11 2.18
CA TRP A 76 -8.22 1.64 2.40
C TRP A 76 -8.57 1.54 3.88
N LEU A 77 -7.60 1.14 4.70
CA LEU A 77 -7.79 0.82 6.11
C LEU A 77 -7.16 1.88 7.00
N ARG A 78 -8.00 2.73 7.57
CA ARG A 78 -7.59 3.78 8.51
C ARG A 78 -6.81 3.22 9.69
N ASN A 79 -7.32 2.16 10.30
CA ASN A 79 -6.73 1.54 11.49
C ASN A 79 -5.31 1.03 11.23
N SER A 80 -5.02 0.53 10.02
CA SER A 80 -3.67 0.11 9.64
C SER A 80 -2.68 1.28 9.65
N CYS A 81 -3.06 2.42 9.10
CA CYS A 81 -2.24 3.63 9.13
C CYS A 81 -2.03 4.14 10.56
N GLU A 82 -3.08 4.19 11.38
CA GLU A 82 -3.00 4.63 12.77
C GLU A 82 -2.08 3.73 13.59
N THR A 83 -2.20 2.41 13.42
CA THR A 83 -1.31 1.43 14.05
C THR A 83 0.13 1.60 13.57
N GLY A 84 0.35 1.76 12.27
CA GLY A 84 1.67 1.99 11.70
C GLY A 84 2.34 3.26 12.24
N VAL A 85 1.60 4.35 12.38
CA VAL A 85 2.07 5.59 13.00
C VAL A 85 2.51 5.33 14.45
N ALA A 86 1.65 4.69 15.25
CA ALA A 86 1.96 4.38 16.64
C ALA A 86 3.23 3.52 16.75
N LEU A 87 3.31 2.40 16.01
CA LEU A 87 4.48 1.53 16.01
C LEU A 87 5.76 2.24 15.58
N SER A 88 5.69 3.12 14.59
CA SER A 88 6.84 3.86 14.11
C SER A 88 7.40 4.81 15.16
N LEU A 89 6.53 5.50 15.89
CA LEU A 89 6.94 6.45 16.93
C LEU A 89 7.54 5.75 18.17
N ILE A 90 7.11 4.53 18.48
CA ILE A 90 7.66 3.76 19.60
C ILE A 90 9.07 3.23 19.32
N HIS A 91 9.27 2.68 18.13
CA HIS A 91 10.52 1.98 17.80
C HIS A 91 11.69 2.91 17.51
N GLU A 92 11.45 4.20 17.29
CA GLU A 92 12.49 5.15 16.94
C GLU A 92 12.80 6.17 18.05
N ASP A 93 12.04 6.14 19.13
CA ASP A 93 12.47 6.84 20.34
C ASP A 93 13.61 6.01 20.97
N GLU A 94 14.85 6.51 20.82
CA GLU A 94 16.05 5.89 21.45
C GLU A 94 15.94 5.84 22.97
N ASN A 95 15.02 6.60 23.56
CA ASN A 95 14.70 6.60 24.97
C ASN A 95 13.58 5.58 25.32
N CYS A 96 12.87 5.04 24.33
CA CYS A 96 12.04 3.87 24.55
C CYS A 96 12.98 2.70 24.81
N ASN A 97 13.14 2.35 26.08
CA ASN A 97 14.05 1.32 26.54
C ASN A 97 13.85 0.05 25.68
N PRO A 98 14.82 -0.34 24.83
CA PRO A 98 14.70 -1.50 23.97
C PRO A 98 14.59 -2.83 24.76
N THR A 99 14.76 -2.77 26.08
CA THR A 99 14.50 -3.87 27.00
C THR A 99 13.07 -3.90 27.54
N CYS A 100 12.14 -3.11 26.99
CA CYS A 100 10.74 -3.31 27.25
C CYS A 100 10.36 -4.69 26.68
N VAL A 101 10.25 -5.66 27.60
CA VAL A 101 9.98 -7.09 27.30
C VAL A 101 8.70 -7.25 26.46
N ASP A 102 7.79 -6.29 26.58
CA ASP A 102 6.52 -6.29 25.88
C ASP A 102 6.62 -5.72 24.43
N CYS A 103 7.79 -5.20 24.07
CA CYS A 103 8.09 -4.77 22.70
C CYS A 103 8.98 -5.78 21.93
N ASP A 104 9.26 -6.94 22.52
CA ASP A 104 9.98 -8.01 21.82
C ASP A 104 9.05 -8.66 20.79
N PRO A 105 9.33 -8.51 19.48
CA PRO A 105 8.51 -9.09 18.43
C PRO A 105 8.48 -10.61 18.42
N GLN A 106 9.28 -11.28 19.26
CA GLN A 106 9.29 -12.74 19.41
C GLN A 106 8.32 -13.27 20.48
N ILE A 107 7.79 -12.40 21.35
CA ILE A 107 7.07 -12.82 22.56
C ILE A 107 5.60 -12.39 22.55
N GLY A 108 5.23 -11.35 21.83
CA GLY A 108 3.87 -10.77 21.92
C GLY A 108 2.93 -11.19 20.80
N SER A 109 1.66 -11.46 21.14
CA SER A 109 0.58 -11.40 20.18
C SER A 109 0.33 -9.92 19.79
N PRO A 110 -0.20 -9.61 18.58
CA PRO A 110 -0.57 -8.26 18.22
C PRO A 110 -1.52 -7.56 19.20
N GLN A 111 -2.29 -8.33 19.97
CA GLN A 111 -3.17 -7.84 21.02
C GLN A 111 -2.42 -7.27 22.23
N GLU A 112 -1.33 -7.90 22.67
CA GLU A 112 -0.51 -7.41 23.77
C GLU A 112 0.23 -6.12 23.40
N TYR A 113 0.64 -5.97 22.13
CA TYR A 113 1.16 -4.72 21.58
C TYR A 113 0.12 -3.59 21.65
N CYS A 114 -1.14 -3.92 21.39
CA CYS A 114 -2.24 -2.95 21.42
C CYS A 114 -2.71 -2.63 22.84
N GLU A 115 -2.52 -3.49 23.83
CA GLU A 115 -2.96 -3.22 25.21
C GLU A 115 -2.22 -2.04 25.85
N ASN A 116 -0.95 -1.85 25.53
CA ASN A 116 -0.18 -0.68 25.95
C ASN A 116 -0.58 0.60 25.18
N PHE A 117 -1.24 0.46 24.03
CA PHE A 117 -1.77 1.50 23.18
C PHE A 117 -3.29 1.43 23.01
N SER A 118 -4.00 0.90 24.01
CA SER A 118 -5.46 0.71 23.98
C SER A 118 -6.26 1.99 23.66
N GLY A 119 -5.64 3.17 23.72
CA GLY A 119 -6.22 4.43 23.29
C GLY A 119 -6.09 4.72 21.79
N PHE A 120 -5.33 3.93 21.03
CA PHE A 120 -5.12 4.12 19.59
C PHE A 120 -6.00 3.20 18.74
N VAL A 121 -6.41 2.06 19.29
CA VAL A 121 -7.19 1.06 18.57
C VAL A 121 -8.66 1.23 18.92
N GLY A 122 -9.47 1.72 17.97
CA GLY A 122 -10.92 1.72 18.05
C GLY A 122 -11.59 2.96 18.66
N ALA A 123 -10.89 4.07 18.85
CA ALA A 123 -11.52 5.31 19.26
C ALA A 123 -11.91 6.13 18.03
N GLU A 124 -13.20 6.42 17.86
CA GLU A 124 -13.74 7.36 16.86
C GLU A 124 -13.27 8.80 17.08
N ASN A 125 -12.57 9.07 18.17
CA ASN A 125 -12.00 10.36 18.54
C ASN A 125 -10.51 10.21 18.80
N ALA A 126 -9.76 11.27 18.53
CA ALA A 126 -8.29 11.36 18.62
C ALA A 126 -7.68 10.53 19.77
N PRO A 127 -6.49 9.92 19.56
CA PRO A 127 -5.89 9.00 20.52
C PRO A 127 -5.80 9.61 21.91
N THR A 128 -6.46 8.96 22.86
CA THR A 128 -6.50 9.40 24.28
C THR A 128 -5.56 8.61 25.17
N GLY A 129 -4.85 7.63 24.59
CA GLY A 129 -3.95 6.76 25.33
C GLY A 129 -2.59 7.40 25.62
N VAL A 130 -2.12 7.23 26.86
CA VAL A 130 -0.72 7.46 27.24
C VAL A 130 -0.12 6.08 27.36
N CYS A 131 1.05 5.84 26.74
CA CYS A 131 1.80 4.63 27.05
C CYS A 131 2.17 4.67 28.53
N SER A 132 1.66 3.73 29.32
CA SER A 132 1.91 3.69 30.77
C SER A 132 3.39 3.47 31.13
N ARG A 133 4.23 3.21 30.14
CA ARG A 133 5.67 2.95 30.29
C ARG A 133 6.55 4.03 29.67
N PHE A 134 5.98 5.08 29.12
CA PHE A 134 6.73 6.23 28.68
C PHE A 134 7.16 7.06 29.91
N GLU A 135 8.36 6.86 30.38
CA GLU A 135 9.02 7.75 31.33
C GLU A 135 9.81 8.79 30.55
N PRO A 136 9.40 10.06 30.56
CA PRO A 136 10.15 11.13 29.88
C PRO A 136 11.49 11.31 30.59
N THR A 137 12.58 11.18 29.84
CA THR A 137 13.91 11.58 30.32
C THR A 137 14.05 13.08 30.19
N ASP A 138 14.31 13.70 31.32
CA ASP A 138 14.78 15.06 31.55
C ASP A 138 14.25 16.23 30.72
N SER A 139 13.65 17.12 31.45
CA SER A 139 13.43 18.56 31.25
C SER A 139 12.09 19.08 30.76
N GLN A 140 11.23 18.33 30.17
CA GLN A 140 9.80 18.64 30.10
C GLN A 140 8.97 17.39 29.75
N PRO A 141 7.97 17.01 30.55
CA PRO A 141 7.10 15.89 30.24
C PRO A 141 6.13 16.26 29.10
N VAL A 142 6.60 16.11 27.88
CA VAL A 142 5.68 16.06 26.75
C VAL A 142 5.00 14.70 26.83
N SER A 143 3.71 14.66 27.10
CA SER A 143 2.98 13.40 27.08
C SER A 143 3.10 12.80 25.68
N CYS A 144 3.18 11.48 25.58
CA CYS A 144 3.16 10.76 24.30
C CYS A 144 1.98 11.25 23.44
N ARG A 145 0.87 11.59 24.08
CA ARG A 145 -0.32 12.19 23.47
C ARG A 145 -0.03 13.54 22.81
N GLU A 146 0.66 14.45 23.48
CA GLU A 146 1.00 15.78 22.93
C GLU A 146 2.00 15.67 21.79
N PHE A 147 2.96 14.76 21.91
CA PHE A 147 3.93 14.46 20.85
C PHE A 147 3.23 13.91 19.61
N VAL A 148 2.32 12.94 19.78
CA VAL A 148 1.56 12.33 18.69
C VAL A 148 0.56 13.32 18.10
N GLN A 149 -0.18 14.09 18.90
CA GLN A 149 -1.14 15.09 18.40
C GLN A 149 -0.50 16.21 17.59
N GLY A 150 0.70 16.66 17.99
CA GLY A 150 1.45 17.68 17.24
C GLY A 150 2.01 17.21 15.91
N LYS A 151 2.10 15.89 15.69
CA LYS A 151 2.73 15.28 14.51
C LYS A 151 1.83 14.27 13.77
N PHE A 152 0.54 14.29 14.05
CA PHE A 152 -0.39 13.34 13.45
C PHE A 152 -0.55 13.61 11.95
N PRO A 153 -0.43 12.57 11.09
CA PRO A 153 -0.62 12.74 9.65
C PRO A 153 -2.10 12.92 9.33
N LEU A 154 -2.37 13.46 8.15
CA LEU A 154 -3.69 13.41 7.57
C LEU A 154 -3.90 12.01 6.94
N ILE A 155 -4.84 11.23 7.49
CA ILE A 155 -5.16 9.89 7.01
C ILE A 155 -6.41 9.96 6.14
N PHE A 156 -6.29 9.50 4.90
CA PHE A 156 -7.36 9.41 3.92
C PHE A 156 -7.69 7.94 3.64
N CYS A 157 -8.97 7.56 3.87
CA CYS A 157 -9.47 6.23 3.53
C CYS A 157 -9.98 6.23 2.09
N GLU A 158 -9.06 6.08 1.14
CA GLU A 158 -9.35 6.27 -0.28
C GLU A 158 -8.72 5.19 -1.14
N ASP A 159 -9.33 4.99 -2.31
CA ASP A 159 -8.86 4.03 -3.31
C ASP A 159 -7.64 4.56 -4.06
N VAL A 160 -6.46 4.07 -3.71
CA VAL A 160 -5.19 4.44 -4.35
C VAL A 160 -5.11 4.08 -5.85
N SER A 161 -6.06 3.29 -6.36
CA SER A 161 -6.22 3.02 -7.79
C SER A 161 -7.01 4.12 -8.55
N GLY A 162 -7.16 5.31 -7.97
CA GLY A 162 -7.99 6.38 -8.54
C GLY A 162 -9.48 5.98 -8.60
N GLY A 163 -9.95 5.19 -7.64
CA GLY A 163 -11.34 4.74 -7.54
C GLY A 163 -11.73 3.64 -8.53
N TYR A 164 -10.78 3.05 -9.25
CA TYR A 164 -11.07 1.99 -10.21
C TYR A 164 -11.65 0.74 -9.53
N SER A 165 -11.00 0.28 -8.45
CA SER A 165 -11.38 -0.96 -7.74
C SER A 165 -12.79 -0.87 -7.15
N GLY A 166 -13.09 0.19 -6.42
CA GLY A 166 -14.41 0.41 -5.82
C GLY A 166 -15.52 0.48 -6.87
N ARG A 167 -15.26 1.08 -8.04
CA ARG A 167 -16.25 1.13 -9.13
C ARG A 167 -16.42 -0.21 -9.83
N PHE A 168 -15.35 -0.93 -10.06
CA PHE A 168 -15.45 -2.28 -10.60
C PHE A 168 -16.32 -3.14 -9.66
N ALA A 169 -16.01 -3.16 -8.37
CA ALA A 169 -16.74 -3.91 -7.37
C ALA A 169 -18.24 -3.56 -7.33
N LYS A 170 -18.56 -2.25 -7.27
CA LYS A 170 -19.96 -1.77 -7.28
C LYS A 170 -20.73 -2.14 -8.54
N ARG A 171 -20.07 -2.09 -9.72
CA ARG A 171 -20.70 -2.50 -10.99
C ARG A 171 -20.80 -4.01 -11.09
N TRP A 172 -19.79 -4.75 -10.60
CA TRP A 172 -19.79 -6.20 -10.61
C TRP A 172 -20.97 -6.77 -9.82
N SER A 173 -21.25 -6.27 -8.62
CA SER A 173 -22.38 -6.72 -7.81
C SER A 173 -23.73 -6.64 -8.55
N ARG A 174 -23.86 -5.67 -9.49
CA ARG A 174 -25.05 -5.55 -10.35
C ARG A 174 -25.03 -6.53 -11.54
N GLU A 175 -23.86 -6.68 -12.19
CA GLU A 175 -23.71 -7.58 -13.33
C GLU A 175 -23.81 -9.04 -12.91
N LEU A 176 -23.37 -9.37 -11.70
CA LEU A 176 -23.43 -10.70 -11.13
C LEU A 176 -24.87 -11.25 -11.13
N GLN A 177 -25.87 -10.41 -10.93
CA GLN A 177 -27.27 -10.86 -10.95
C GLN A 177 -27.71 -11.48 -12.28
N LYS A 178 -27.03 -11.16 -13.36
CA LYS A 178 -27.33 -11.59 -14.74
C LYS A 178 -26.56 -12.83 -15.19
N VAL A 179 -25.75 -13.44 -14.32
CA VAL A 179 -24.93 -14.62 -14.67
C VAL A 179 -25.48 -15.89 -14.05
N SER A 180 -25.29 -17.02 -14.74
CA SER A 180 -25.76 -18.34 -14.33
C SER A 180 -24.68 -19.43 -14.45
N SER A 181 -23.45 -19.08 -14.85
CA SER A 181 -22.33 -20.00 -14.96
C SER A 181 -20.99 -19.28 -14.82
N TRP A 182 -19.94 -20.02 -14.41
CA TRP A 182 -18.59 -19.49 -14.30
C TRP A 182 -18.04 -18.95 -15.62
N LYS A 183 -18.37 -19.57 -16.74
CA LYS A 183 -18.03 -19.04 -18.07
C LYS A 183 -18.58 -17.64 -18.30
N GLN A 184 -19.84 -17.40 -17.90
CA GLN A 184 -20.44 -16.07 -18.01
C GLN A 184 -19.82 -15.07 -17.00
N VAL A 185 -19.43 -15.53 -15.81
CA VAL A 185 -18.73 -14.73 -14.81
C VAL A 185 -17.48 -14.12 -15.44
N PHE A 186 -16.56 -14.94 -15.94
CA PHE A 186 -15.30 -14.43 -16.49
C PHE A 186 -15.51 -13.57 -17.75
N ALA A 187 -16.39 -13.98 -18.67
CA ALA A 187 -16.68 -13.20 -19.87
C ALA A 187 -17.26 -11.81 -19.56
N ARG A 188 -18.15 -11.70 -18.55
CA ARG A 188 -18.71 -10.42 -18.13
C ARG A 188 -17.72 -9.61 -17.27
N GLY A 189 -16.93 -10.28 -16.42
CA GLY A 189 -15.87 -9.67 -15.62
C GLY A 189 -14.85 -8.97 -16.51
N ASP A 190 -14.31 -9.64 -17.52
CA ASP A 190 -13.38 -9.06 -18.49
C ASP A 190 -13.99 -7.84 -19.21
N LYS A 191 -15.22 -8.01 -19.75
CA LYS A 191 -15.91 -6.91 -20.40
C LYS A 191 -16.16 -5.72 -19.49
N LEU A 192 -16.45 -5.96 -18.20
CA LEU A 192 -16.65 -4.91 -17.22
C LEU A 192 -15.33 -4.22 -16.89
N ALA A 193 -14.26 -4.99 -16.62
CA ALA A 193 -12.95 -4.46 -16.29
C ALA A 193 -12.43 -3.50 -17.38
N ARG A 194 -12.62 -3.86 -18.66
CA ARG A 194 -12.28 -3.01 -19.81
C ARG A 194 -13.11 -1.71 -19.90
N ARG A 195 -14.33 -1.68 -19.35
CA ARG A 195 -15.25 -0.55 -19.42
C ARG A 195 -15.23 0.37 -18.21
N VAL A 196 -14.69 -0.12 -17.12
CA VAL A 196 -14.46 0.72 -15.95
C VAL A 196 -13.29 1.62 -16.29
N GLU A 197 -13.60 2.82 -16.67
CA GLU A 197 -12.58 3.86 -16.85
C GLU A 197 -11.98 4.19 -15.49
N SER A 198 -10.67 4.40 -15.46
CA SER A 198 -10.03 5.13 -14.39
C SER A 198 -10.71 6.48 -14.34
N SER A 199 -11.57 6.72 -13.38
CA SER A 199 -12.42 7.87 -13.44
C SER A 199 -11.93 8.94 -12.53
N GLN A 200 -12.52 9.95 -12.72
CA GLN A 200 -12.85 11.17 -12.03
C GLN A 200 -13.08 11.10 -10.49
N GLN A 201 -13.00 9.96 -9.84
CA GLN A 201 -12.93 9.92 -8.37
C GLN A 201 -11.47 10.15 -7.99
N GLN A 202 -11.11 11.41 -7.96
CA GLN A 202 -9.82 11.89 -7.51
C GLN A 202 -9.68 11.66 -6.01
N LEU A 203 -8.46 11.38 -5.57
CA LEU A 203 -8.11 11.46 -4.16
C LEU A 203 -8.43 12.87 -3.64
N SER A 204 -8.79 12.99 -2.37
CA SER A 204 -9.11 14.29 -1.74
C SER A 204 -7.90 15.24 -1.63
N ILE A 205 -6.74 14.80 -2.11
CA ILE A 205 -5.52 15.59 -2.19
C ILE A 205 -5.61 16.51 -3.42
N PRO A 206 -5.39 17.84 -3.26
CA PRO A 206 -5.41 18.76 -4.39
C PRO A 206 -4.36 18.45 -5.46
N SER A 207 -4.60 18.88 -6.70
CA SER A 207 -3.62 18.80 -7.78
C SER A 207 -2.37 19.59 -7.41
N HIS A 208 -1.20 19.07 -7.77
CA HIS A 208 0.10 19.70 -7.55
C HIS A 208 0.41 20.06 -6.09
N ALA A 209 -0.17 19.31 -5.14
CA ALA A 209 -0.02 19.59 -3.71
C ALA A 209 1.15 18.84 -3.05
N ALA A 210 1.73 17.84 -3.71
CA ALA A 210 2.78 16.99 -3.15
C ALA A 210 4.15 17.27 -3.77
N ASP A 211 5.14 17.57 -2.94
CA ASP A 211 6.54 17.64 -3.37
C ASP A 211 7.17 16.26 -3.50
N LEU A 212 6.68 15.31 -2.70
CA LEU A 212 7.08 13.90 -2.72
C LEU A 212 5.84 13.01 -2.64
N VAL A 213 5.74 12.06 -3.55
CA VAL A 213 4.79 10.95 -3.46
C VAL A 213 5.58 9.66 -3.26
N THR A 214 5.16 8.81 -2.33
CA THR A 214 5.68 7.45 -2.21
C THR A 214 4.62 6.44 -2.60
N SER A 215 4.95 5.54 -3.50
CA SER A 215 4.19 4.35 -3.87
C SER A 215 5.11 3.15 -3.69
N SER A 216 5.23 2.70 -2.45
CA SER A 216 6.16 1.64 -2.08
C SER A 216 5.42 0.33 -1.94
N MET A 217 5.84 -0.68 -2.68
CA MET A 217 5.31 -2.06 -2.64
C MET A 217 3.80 -2.21 -2.91
N VAL A 218 3.15 -1.17 -3.43
CA VAL A 218 1.69 -1.12 -3.66
C VAL A 218 1.30 -1.76 -4.98
N VAL A 219 2.00 -1.39 -6.06
CA VAL A 219 1.57 -1.73 -7.43
C VAL A 219 1.60 -3.22 -7.73
N THR A 220 2.46 -3.99 -7.09
CA THR A 220 2.49 -5.46 -7.23
C THR A 220 1.37 -6.17 -6.48
N GLN A 221 0.63 -5.45 -5.64
CA GLN A 221 -0.53 -5.97 -4.91
C GLN A 221 -1.86 -5.61 -5.59
N PHE A 222 -1.81 -4.84 -6.68
CA PHE A 222 -2.99 -4.56 -7.47
C PHE A 222 -3.52 -5.87 -8.06
N ASP A 223 -4.81 -5.91 -8.35
CA ASP A 223 -5.61 -7.07 -8.75
C ASP A 223 -6.07 -7.98 -7.59
N HIS A 224 -5.27 -8.17 -6.54
CA HIS A 224 -5.61 -9.10 -5.47
C HIS A 224 -6.99 -8.85 -4.86
N GLU A 225 -7.22 -7.63 -4.38
CA GLU A 225 -8.48 -7.32 -3.69
C GLU A 225 -9.69 -7.28 -4.63
N PRO A 226 -9.68 -6.55 -5.76
CA PRO A 226 -10.84 -6.55 -6.64
C PRO A 226 -11.10 -7.90 -7.30
N TYR A 227 -10.05 -8.69 -7.61
CA TYR A 227 -10.22 -10.03 -8.12
C TYR A 227 -10.73 -10.99 -7.03
N GLY A 228 -10.22 -10.90 -5.81
CA GLY A 228 -10.69 -11.66 -4.66
C GLY A 228 -12.17 -11.41 -4.38
N PHE A 229 -12.59 -10.15 -4.36
CA PHE A 229 -14.01 -9.77 -4.22
C PHE A 229 -14.88 -10.32 -5.36
N PHE A 230 -14.44 -10.14 -6.60
CA PHE A 230 -15.10 -10.66 -7.79
C PHE A 230 -15.32 -12.17 -7.69
N PHE A 231 -14.28 -12.91 -7.31
CA PHE A 231 -14.35 -14.35 -7.18
C PHE A 231 -15.23 -14.80 -6.02
N ALA A 232 -15.07 -14.16 -4.85
CA ALA A 232 -15.86 -14.49 -3.64
C ALA A 232 -17.36 -14.32 -3.87
N GLN A 233 -17.78 -13.17 -4.41
CA GLN A 233 -19.19 -12.94 -4.75
C GLN A 233 -19.75 -13.94 -5.77
N SER A 234 -18.91 -14.31 -6.75
CA SER A 234 -19.32 -15.27 -7.78
C SER A 234 -19.48 -16.67 -7.21
N ALA A 235 -18.57 -17.07 -6.31
CA ALA A 235 -18.65 -18.35 -5.62
C ALA A 235 -19.84 -18.42 -4.63
N GLU A 236 -20.15 -17.32 -3.96
CA GLU A 236 -21.36 -17.25 -3.12
C GLU A 236 -22.64 -17.50 -3.92
N LYS A 237 -22.71 -16.94 -5.13
CA LYS A 237 -23.89 -17.09 -6.00
C LYS A 237 -24.01 -18.44 -6.69
N LEU A 238 -22.91 -18.95 -7.25
CA LEU A 238 -22.92 -20.13 -8.14
C LEU A 238 -22.46 -21.40 -7.45
N GLY A 239 -21.94 -21.31 -6.25
CA GLY A 239 -21.16 -22.38 -5.61
C GLY A 239 -19.69 -22.37 -6.07
N PRO A 240 -18.86 -23.19 -5.42
CA PRO A 240 -17.45 -23.31 -5.78
C PRO A 240 -17.30 -23.87 -7.20
N ILE A 241 -16.32 -23.36 -7.94
CA ILE A 241 -15.96 -23.89 -9.25
C ILE A 241 -15.24 -25.24 -9.07
N ASP A 242 -15.62 -26.25 -9.84
CA ASP A 242 -14.90 -27.53 -9.82
C ASP A 242 -13.52 -27.42 -10.51
N GLN A 243 -12.63 -28.36 -10.17
CA GLN A 243 -11.25 -28.32 -10.64
C GLN A 243 -11.09 -28.41 -12.16
N ALA A 244 -11.95 -29.19 -12.83
CA ALA A 244 -11.90 -29.37 -14.28
C ALA A 244 -12.37 -28.11 -15.01
N GLU A 245 -13.48 -27.53 -14.56
CA GLU A 245 -14.00 -26.26 -15.08
C GLU A 245 -13.01 -25.11 -14.80
N ALA A 246 -12.43 -25.05 -13.59
CA ALA A 246 -11.41 -24.05 -13.24
C ALA A 246 -10.21 -24.12 -14.19
N LYS A 247 -9.70 -25.31 -14.48
CA LYS A 247 -8.60 -25.49 -15.43
C LYS A 247 -8.98 -25.07 -16.85
N GLN A 248 -10.20 -25.37 -17.29
CA GLN A 248 -10.70 -24.97 -18.60
C GLN A 248 -10.85 -23.44 -18.71
N LEU A 249 -11.29 -22.78 -17.65
CA LEU A 249 -11.57 -21.34 -17.62
C LEU A 249 -10.38 -20.50 -17.17
N GLN A 250 -9.25 -21.12 -16.82
CA GLN A 250 -8.03 -20.41 -16.36
C GLN A 250 -7.60 -19.26 -17.28
N PRO A 251 -7.59 -19.39 -18.63
CA PRO A 251 -7.22 -18.26 -19.50
C PRO A 251 -8.20 -17.08 -19.39
N ALA A 252 -9.49 -17.36 -19.21
CA ALA A 252 -10.51 -16.33 -19.05
C ALA A 252 -10.43 -15.65 -17.67
N ALA A 253 -10.11 -16.41 -16.63
CA ALA A 253 -9.86 -15.90 -15.29
C ALA A 253 -8.64 -14.98 -15.30
N GLN A 254 -7.54 -15.41 -15.92
CA GLN A 254 -6.32 -14.60 -16.07
C GLN A 254 -6.59 -13.29 -16.84
N ALA A 255 -7.38 -13.33 -17.91
CA ALA A 255 -7.74 -12.14 -18.66
C ALA A 255 -8.49 -11.10 -17.81
N VAL A 256 -9.37 -11.54 -16.89
CA VAL A 256 -10.02 -10.62 -15.93
C VAL A 256 -8.99 -10.01 -14.98
N GLN A 257 -8.11 -10.83 -14.44
CA GLN A 257 -7.07 -10.40 -13.51
C GLN A 257 -6.13 -9.37 -14.15
N ASP A 258 -5.64 -9.65 -15.36
CA ASP A 258 -4.78 -8.73 -16.12
C ASP A 258 -5.48 -7.40 -16.40
N MET A 259 -6.77 -7.43 -16.73
CA MET A 259 -7.52 -6.20 -16.98
C MET A 259 -7.78 -5.38 -15.70
N LEU A 260 -7.99 -6.05 -14.56
CA LEU A 260 -8.10 -5.37 -13.27
C LEU A 260 -6.79 -4.72 -12.87
N PHE A 261 -5.68 -5.43 -13.04
CA PHE A 261 -4.35 -4.93 -12.80
C PHE A 261 -4.05 -3.68 -13.63
N SER A 262 -4.23 -3.75 -14.95
CA SER A 262 -4.04 -2.64 -15.89
C SER A 262 -4.90 -1.43 -15.53
N GLY A 263 -6.16 -1.65 -15.17
CA GLY A 263 -7.08 -0.58 -14.81
C GLY A 263 -6.67 0.15 -13.53
N GLN A 264 -6.21 -0.60 -12.54
CA GLN A 264 -5.71 -0.01 -11.29
C GLN A 264 -4.41 0.76 -11.49
N LEU A 265 -3.44 0.21 -12.23
CA LEU A 265 -2.20 0.91 -12.57
C LEU A 265 -2.46 2.24 -13.27
N ARG A 266 -3.33 2.24 -14.28
CA ARG A 266 -3.68 3.46 -15.02
C ARG A 266 -4.26 4.52 -14.10
N GLY A 267 -5.20 4.15 -13.23
CA GLY A 267 -5.78 5.08 -12.28
C GLY A 267 -4.77 5.59 -11.26
N HIS A 268 -3.93 4.71 -10.76
CA HIS A 268 -2.89 5.02 -9.78
C HIS A 268 -1.87 6.04 -10.34
N PHE A 269 -1.27 5.77 -11.48
CA PHE A 269 -0.29 6.68 -12.07
C PHE A 269 -0.89 8.01 -12.54
N ALA A 270 -2.13 8.01 -13.01
CA ALA A 270 -2.84 9.25 -13.31
C ALA A 270 -3.06 10.11 -12.05
N GLU A 271 -3.40 9.49 -10.91
CA GLU A 271 -3.54 10.21 -9.65
C GLU A 271 -2.19 10.72 -9.12
N ILE A 272 -1.13 9.92 -9.18
CA ILE A 272 0.22 10.38 -8.82
C ILE A 272 0.60 11.60 -9.68
N ALA A 273 0.41 11.53 -10.99
CA ALA A 273 0.72 12.63 -11.90
C ALA A 273 -0.09 13.89 -11.58
N ARG A 274 -1.35 13.73 -11.18
CA ARG A 274 -2.23 14.85 -10.82
C ARG A 274 -1.81 15.55 -9.52
N ILE A 275 -1.49 14.76 -8.47
CA ILE A 275 -1.19 15.32 -7.14
C ILE A 275 0.24 15.82 -7.01
N LEU A 276 1.16 15.31 -7.82
CA LEU A 276 2.58 15.66 -7.78
C LEU A 276 2.80 17.08 -8.29
N ALA A 277 3.55 17.89 -7.55
CA ALA A 277 3.96 19.21 -8.00
C ALA A 277 4.88 19.11 -9.24
N PRO A 278 4.97 20.14 -10.11
CA PRO A 278 5.81 20.08 -11.32
C PRO A 278 7.28 19.74 -11.05
N GLU A 279 7.83 20.22 -9.95
CA GLU A 279 9.21 19.91 -9.48
C GLU A 279 9.25 18.75 -8.48
N GLY A 280 8.12 18.15 -8.21
CA GLY A 280 7.98 17.03 -7.30
C GLY A 280 8.58 15.75 -7.85
N VAL A 281 8.68 14.74 -7.00
CA VAL A 281 9.19 13.43 -7.37
C VAL A 281 8.33 12.34 -6.75
N CYS A 282 8.14 11.24 -7.50
CA CYS A 282 7.54 10.04 -6.95
C CYS A 282 8.62 8.98 -6.72
N TYR A 283 8.67 8.45 -5.50
CA TYR A 283 9.40 7.23 -5.19
C TYR A 283 8.48 6.03 -5.46
N LEU A 284 8.87 5.18 -6.39
CA LEU A 284 8.17 3.95 -6.74
C LEU A 284 9.04 2.76 -6.39
N SER A 285 8.53 1.81 -5.60
CA SER A 285 9.19 0.52 -5.41
C SER A 285 8.23 -0.64 -5.59
N PHE A 286 8.74 -1.73 -6.16
CA PHE A 286 7.96 -2.94 -6.44
C PHE A 286 8.88 -4.16 -6.59
N GLU A 287 8.32 -5.34 -6.36
CA GLU A 287 9.02 -6.59 -6.64
C GLU A 287 9.24 -6.75 -8.15
N MET A 288 10.49 -6.92 -8.54
CA MET A 288 10.87 -7.08 -9.95
C MET A 288 11.09 -8.54 -10.32
N PHE A 289 11.79 -9.28 -9.47
CA PHE A 289 12.11 -10.69 -9.71
C PHE A 289 11.86 -11.51 -8.45
N HIS A 290 11.43 -12.75 -8.65
CA HIS A 290 11.47 -13.79 -7.63
C HIS A 290 12.58 -14.80 -7.96
N GLN A 291 13.28 -15.28 -6.94
CA GLN A 291 14.21 -16.39 -7.13
C GLN A 291 13.42 -17.69 -7.34
N VAL A 292 13.85 -18.50 -8.30
CA VAL A 292 13.28 -19.85 -8.49
C VAL A 292 13.75 -20.76 -7.35
N PRO A 293 12.85 -21.53 -6.72
CA PRO A 293 13.20 -22.44 -5.64
C PRO A 293 14.40 -23.32 -5.98
N ASN A 294 15.36 -23.37 -5.06
CA ASN A 294 16.58 -24.18 -5.20
C ASN A 294 17.41 -23.90 -6.48
N SER A 295 17.35 -22.69 -7.01
CA SER A 295 18.02 -22.30 -8.25
C SER A 295 18.58 -20.88 -8.14
N SER A 296 19.59 -20.58 -8.97
CA SER A 296 20.04 -19.20 -9.19
C SER A 296 19.22 -18.45 -10.27
N ARG A 297 18.20 -19.09 -10.82
CA ARG A 297 17.35 -18.48 -11.84
C ARG A 297 16.40 -17.48 -11.22
N LEU A 298 16.13 -16.42 -11.97
CA LEU A 298 15.18 -15.37 -11.60
C LEU A 298 13.97 -15.44 -12.52
N HIS A 299 12.78 -15.30 -11.94
CA HIS A 299 11.55 -15.06 -12.65
C HIS A 299 11.16 -13.60 -12.54
N LEU A 300 10.93 -12.96 -13.68
CA LEU A 300 10.32 -11.65 -13.71
C LEU A 300 8.90 -11.74 -13.12
N VAL A 301 8.60 -10.87 -12.17
CA VAL A 301 7.25 -10.76 -11.59
C VAL A 301 6.27 -10.36 -12.69
N GLN A 302 5.13 -11.03 -12.73
CA GLN A 302 4.08 -10.72 -13.68
C GLN A 302 3.65 -9.25 -13.52
N GLY A 303 3.43 -8.57 -14.64
CA GLY A 303 2.99 -7.17 -14.66
C GLY A 303 4.12 -6.13 -14.59
N VAL A 304 5.37 -6.51 -14.31
CA VAL A 304 6.50 -5.54 -14.29
C VAL A 304 6.63 -4.74 -15.59
N PRO A 305 6.58 -5.33 -16.80
CA PRO A 305 6.63 -4.57 -18.04
C PRO A 305 5.48 -3.56 -18.15
N GLU A 306 4.30 -3.91 -17.64
CA GLU A 306 3.12 -3.08 -17.66
C GLU A 306 3.22 -1.92 -16.66
N ILE A 307 3.76 -2.17 -15.46
CA ILE A 307 4.07 -1.11 -14.47
C ILE A 307 4.98 -0.06 -15.10
N LEU A 308 6.09 -0.49 -15.71
CA LEU A 308 7.06 0.41 -16.34
C LEU A 308 6.46 1.16 -17.54
N THR A 309 5.67 0.49 -18.36
CA THR A 309 5.01 1.11 -19.52
C THR A 309 4.04 2.18 -19.07
N MET A 310 3.15 1.89 -18.13
CA MET A 310 2.14 2.84 -17.65
C MET A 310 2.75 4.00 -16.84
N ALA A 311 3.75 3.72 -16.01
CA ALA A 311 4.49 4.79 -15.36
C ALA A 311 5.15 5.70 -16.41
N GLY A 312 5.73 5.11 -17.46
CA GLY A 312 6.34 5.84 -18.59
C GLY A 312 5.38 6.71 -19.38
N GLU A 313 4.07 6.49 -19.32
CA GLU A 313 3.09 7.41 -19.94
C GLU A 313 3.07 8.78 -19.27
N HIS A 314 3.29 8.83 -17.95
CA HIS A 314 3.16 10.02 -17.12
C HIS A 314 4.49 10.62 -16.66
N PHE A 315 5.56 9.78 -16.59
CA PHE A 315 6.81 10.14 -15.93
C PHE A 315 8.05 9.87 -16.78
N TYR A 316 9.08 10.63 -16.51
CA TYR A 316 10.46 10.28 -16.85
C TYR A 316 11.08 9.51 -15.68
N PHE A 317 11.82 8.47 -15.99
CA PHE A 317 12.58 7.72 -14.99
C PHE A 317 13.93 8.41 -14.78
N ASP A 318 14.37 8.53 -13.53
CA ASP A 318 15.77 8.88 -13.26
C ASP A 318 16.64 7.71 -13.73
N GLU A 319 17.69 8.00 -14.52
CA GLU A 319 18.63 6.99 -15.00
C GLU A 319 19.47 6.37 -13.87
N ASN A 320 19.58 7.07 -12.74
CA ASN A 320 20.25 6.57 -11.56
C ASN A 320 19.26 5.76 -10.71
N LEU A 321 19.34 4.45 -10.80
CA LEU A 321 18.66 3.58 -9.86
C LEU A 321 19.09 3.95 -8.44
N LEU A 322 18.12 4.09 -7.55
CA LEU A 322 18.46 4.30 -6.13
C LEU A 322 19.24 3.09 -5.62
N PRO A 323 20.29 3.31 -4.83
CA PRO A 323 21.04 2.19 -4.25
C PRO A 323 20.11 1.32 -3.41
N GLY A 324 20.20 0.02 -3.60
CA GLY A 324 19.48 -0.94 -2.79
C GLY A 324 18.59 -1.89 -3.57
N GLU A 325 19.10 -2.49 -4.64
CA GLU A 325 18.60 -3.76 -5.11
C GLU A 325 18.87 -4.81 -4.02
N GLU A 326 18.15 -4.74 -2.91
CA GLU A 326 18.27 -5.77 -1.90
C GLU A 326 17.27 -6.88 -2.13
N TRP A 327 17.76 -8.09 -1.94
CA TRP A 327 16.92 -9.25 -1.86
C TRP A 327 16.04 -9.16 -0.64
N MET A 328 14.77 -8.90 -0.85
CA MET A 328 13.76 -8.94 0.18
C MET A 328 13.63 -10.39 0.67
N LYS A 329 13.82 -10.60 1.97
CA LYS A 329 13.63 -11.92 2.58
C LYS A 329 12.17 -12.36 2.42
N PRO A 330 11.94 -13.67 2.20
CA PRO A 330 10.58 -14.17 2.05
C PRO A 330 9.77 -13.90 3.31
N PHE A 331 8.54 -13.51 3.08
CA PHE A 331 7.58 -13.27 4.14
C PHE A 331 7.33 -14.56 4.96
N ARG A 332 7.50 -14.50 6.29
CA ARG A 332 7.32 -15.65 7.20
C ARG A 332 8.12 -16.91 6.82
N ASN A 333 9.28 -16.78 6.23
CA ASN A 333 10.06 -17.91 5.70
C ASN A 333 9.27 -18.78 4.71
N ARG A 334 8.21 -18.26 4.11
CA ARG A 334 7.44 -18.92 3.07
C ARG A 334 7.62 -18.17 1.76
N GLY A 335 8.14 -18.85 0.76
CA GLY A 335 8.42 -18.29 -0.54
C GLY A 335 9.91 -18.03 -0.76
N GLU A 336 10.22 -17.53 -1.92
CA GLU A 336 11.58 -17.25 -2.35
C GLU A 336 11.89 -15.76 -2.19
N PRO A 337 13.18 -15.40 -2.03
CA PRO A 337 13.59 -14.01 -1.99
C PRO A 337 13.16 -13.26 -3.25
N SER A 338 12.74 -12.02 -3.06
CA SER A 338 12.37 -11.12 -4.16
C SER A 338 13.40 -10.01 -4.31
N LEU A 339 13.74 -9.67 -5.54
CA LEU A 339 14.52 -8.48 -5.86
C LEU A 339 13.55 -7.31 -6.08
N VAL A 340 13.73 -6.25 -5.31
CA VAL A 340 12.90 -5.05 -5.38
C VAL A 340 13.59 -3.99 -6.23
N ALA A 341 12.86 -3.40 -7.17
CA ALA A 341 13.27 -2.19 -7.86
C ALA A 341 12.83 -0.95 -7.08
N SER A 342 13.68 0.06 -7.03
CA SER A 342 13.38 1.38 -6.47
C SER A 342 13.71 2.45 -7.52
N LEU A 343 12.70 3.20 -7.94
CA LEU A 343 12.79 4.18 -9.01
C LEU A 343 12.37 5.56 -8.52
N LEU A 344 13.00 6.61 -9.08
CA LEU A 344 12.52 7.98 -8.99
C LEU A 344 11.84 8.36 -10.29
N LEU A 345 10.63 8.87 -10.18
CA LEU A 345 9.78 9.28 -11.29
C LEU A 345 9.59 10.80 -11.24
N HIS A 346 9.87 11.46 -12.35
CA HIS A 346 9.67 12.89 -12.53
C HIS A 346 8.47 13.13 -13.46
N PRO A 347 7.53 14.02 -13.11
CA PRO A 347 6.35 14.25 -13.94
C PRO A 347 6.76 14.76 -15.34
N LYS A 348 6.08 14.26 -16.37
CA LYS A 348 6.13 14.84 -17.70
C LYS A 348 5.28 16.08 -17.68
N GLY A 349 5.89 17.25 -17.43
CA GLY A 349 5.18 18.52 -17.51
C GLY A 349 4.64 18.76 -18.92
N ASP A 350 3.54 19.44 -19.02
CA ASP A 350 3.01 19.94 -20.31
C ASP A 350 4.03 20.89 -20.93
N GLY A 351 5.04 20.38 -21.62
CA GLY A 351 5.94 21.19 -22.42
C GLY A 351 7.43 21.22 -22.08
N ILE A 352 7.96 20.31 -21.24
CA ILE A 352 9.43 20.17 -21.12
C ILE A 352 9.91 19.21 -22.22
N PRO A 353 10.71 19.68 -23.22
CA PRO A 353 11.24 18.80 -24.25
C PRO A 353 12.20 17.79 -23.61
N ALA A 354 12.12 16.54 -24.06
CA ALA A 354 13.08 15.48 -23.76
C ALA A 354 14.49 15.97 -24.14
N GLY A 355 15.29 16.32 -23.16
CA GLY A 355 16.67 16.75 -23.39
C GLY A 355 17.23 17.60 -22.25
N ARG A 356 17.56 16.98 -21.14
CA ARG A 356 18.63 17.40 -20.24
C ARG A 356 19.30 16.18 -19.65
#